data_b00e033e0e26b54f4903d3db4d50eda6
#
_entry.id   b00e033e0e26b54f4903d3db4d50eda6
#
_cell.length_a   1.000
_cell.length_b   1.000
_cell.length_c   1.000
_cell.angle_alpha   90.00
_cell.angle_beta   90.00
_cell.angle_gamma   90.00
#
_symmetry.space_group_name_H-M   'P 1'
#
loop_
_entity.id
_entity.type
_entity.pdbx_description
1 polymer ?
#
loop_
_entity_poly.entity_id
_entity_poly.type
_entity_poly.pdbx_seq_one_letter_code
_entity_poly.pdbx_strand_id
1 'polypeptide(L)'
;MPEKETVERARADKRAGKAPSTQAGEFVREEMHHVREGKHGARNTKQAIAIGLSKARRAGVRLPPPKGGKASTRRSAASASRAGRRHARPSPRRSRAVRSALKREGHRAASRKALSRQARTAAKRRSAASRSAAAKKAARTRQRGAHA
;
A
#
# COMPACT_ATOMS: atom_id res chain seq x y z
N MET A 1 -9.55 9.11 4.81
CA MET A 1 -9.71 9.26 3.35
C MET A 1 -8.32 9.48 2.77
N PRO A 2 -7.99 8.93 1.61
CA PRO A 2 -6.75 9.29 0.92
C PRO A 2 -6.79 10.73 0.43
N GLU A 3 -5.62 11.34 0.30
CA GLU A 3 -5.48 12.70 -0.22
C GLU A 3 -5.82 12.75 -1.72
N LYS A 4 -6.37 13.87 -2.18
CA LYS A 4 -6.77 14.03 -3.60
C LYS A 4 -5.60 13.78 -4.55
N GLU A 5 -4.44 14.35 -4.26
CA GLU A 5 -3.22 14.16 -5.05
C GLU A 5 -2.80 12.70 -5.18
N THR A 6 -2.91 11.91 -4.10
CA THR A 6 -2.58 10.48 -4.12
C THR A 6 -3.52 9.72 -5.05
N VAL A 7 -4.81 10.04 -5.01
CA VAL A 7 -5.79 9.45 -5.92
C VAL A 7 -5.51 9.84 -7.38
N GLU A 8 -5.13 11.09 -7.63
CA GLU A 8 -4.80 11.59 -8.97
C GLU A 8 -3.53 10.92 -9.52
N ARG A 9 -2.48 10.80 -8.72
CA ARG A 9 -1.26 10.06 -9.12
C ARG A 9 -1.57 8.60 -9.45
N ALA A 10 -2.35 7.91 -8.62
CA ALA A 10 -2.75 6.54 -8.88
C ALA A 10 -3.61 6.41 -10.15
N ARG A 11 -4.47 7.38 -10.45
CA ARG A 11 -5.24 7.45 -11.70
C ARG A 11 -4.34 7.71 -12.91
N ALA A 12 -3.34 8.58 -12.77
CA ALA A 12 -2.33 8.82 -13.82
C ALA A 12 -1.54 7.54 -14.12
N ASP A 13 -1.11 6.83 -13.09
CA ASP A 13 -0.45 5.52 -13.23
C ASP A 13 -1.33 4.50 -13.95
N LYS A 14 -2.63 4.50 -13.65
CA LYS A 14 -3.60 3.64 -14.35
C LYS A 14 -3.73 4.01 -15.82
N ARG A 15 -3.84 5.30 -16.16
CA ARG A 15 -3.89 5.77 -17.56
C ARG A 15 -2.62 5.42 -18.33
N ALA A 16 -1.46 5.47 -17.65
CA ALA A 16 -0.17 5.06 -18.21
C ALA A 16 0.02 3.54 -18.30
N GLY A 17 -1.02 2.74 -18.04
CA GLY A 17 -0.97 1.27 -18.13
C GLY A 17 -0.13 0.59 -17.04
N LYS A 18 0.22 1.30 -15.96
CA LYS A 18 1.03 0.73 -14.88
C LYS A 18 0.24 -0.29 -14.07
N ALA A 19 0.95 -1.28 -13.52
CA ALA A 19 0.36 -2.36 -12.75
C ALA A 19 -0.42 -1.84 -11.51
N PRO A 20 -1.48 -2.55 -11.07
CA PRO A 20 -2.23 -2.19 -9.86
C PRO A 20 -1.36 -2.07 -8.60
N SER A 21 -0.28 -2.83 -8.51
CA SER A 21 0.70 -2.71 -7.42
C SER A 21 1.43 -1.36 -7.41
N THR A 22 1.74 -0.80 -8.58
CA THR A 22 2.34 0.53 -8.72
C THR A 22 1.34 1.61 -8.30
N GLN A 23 0.10 1.53 -8.80
CA GLN A 23 -0.98 2.44 -8.40
C GLN A 23 -1.21 2.41 -6.89
N ALA A 24 -1.20 1.23 -6.26
CA ALA A 24 -1.34 1.08 -4.82
C ALA A 24 -0.13 1.61 -4.04
N GLY A 25 1.04 1.64 -4.65
CA GLY A 25 2.27 2.21 -4.10
C GLY A 25 2.12 3.67 -3.69
N GLU A 26 1.33 4.46 -4.43
CA GLU A 26 1.06 5.86 -4.10
C GLU A 26 0.36 6.01 -2.74
N PHE A 27 -0.57 5.13 -2.42
CA PHE A 27 -1.27 5.12 -1.12
C PHE A 27 -0.36 4.65 0.02
N VAL A 28 0.52 3.71 -0.24
CA VAL A 28 1.54 3.27 0.74
C VAL A 28 2.52 4.41 1.02
N ARG A 29 2.93 5.15 -0.02
CA ARG A 29 3.79 6.32 0.10
C ARG A 29 3.13 7.41 0.96
N GLU A 30 1.87 7.75 0.69
CA GLU A 30 1.08 8.68 1.52
C GLU A 30 1.08 8.24 2.99
N GLU A 31 0.82 6.96 3.24
CA GLU A 31 0.76 6.42 4.60
C GLU A 31 2.10 6.54 5.33
N MET A 32 3.22 6.30 4.64
CA MET A 32 4.54 6.49 5.21
C MET A 32 4.84 7.97 5.52
N HIS A 33 4.36 8.90 4.70
CA HIS A 33 4.44 10.33 4.98
C HIS A 33 3.63 10.70 6.22
N HIS A 34 2.37 10.25 6.32
CA HIS A 34 1.51 10.50 7.47
C HIS A 34 2.13 10.03 8.79
N VAL A 35 2.76 8.85 8.78
CA VAL A 35 3.45 8.33 9.97
C VAL A 35 4.69 9.18 10.31
N ARG A 36 5.47 9.59 9.31
CA ARG A 36 6.66 10.45 9.53
C ARG A 36 6.30 11.84 10.03
N GLU A 37 5.24 12.42 9.50
CA GLU A 37 4.74 13.75 9.87
C GLU A 37 3.96 13.76 11.20
N GLY A 38 3.79 12.59 11.83
CA GLY A 38 3.11 12.48 13.10
C GLY A 38 1.58 12.63 13.04
N LYS A 39 0.96 12.57 11.86
CA LYS A 39 -0.50 12.57 11.72
C LYS A 39 -1.14 11.40 12.47
N HIS A 40 -0.44 10.26 12.49
CA HIS A 40 -0.70 9.08 13.31
C HIS A 40 0.54 8.18 13.31
N GLY A 41 0.55 7.13 14.15
CA GLY A 41 1.61 6.14 14.18
C GLY A 41 1.21 4.81 13.54
N ALA A 42 2.11 3.84 13.62
CA ALA A 42 1.86 2.46 13.27
C ALA A 42 2.75 1.55 14.13
N ARG A 43 2.21 0.42 14.57
CA ARG A 43 2.94 -0.55 15.39
C ARG A 43 4.20 -1.08 14.70
N ASN A 44 4.11 -1.30 13.39
CA ASN A 44 5.22 -1.76 12.56
C ASN A 44 5.00 -1.38 11.10
N THR A 45 6.05 -1.51 10.28
CA THR A 45 6.02 -1.19 8.85
C THR A 45 4.97 -2.00 8.08
N LYS A 46 4.74 -3.27 8.44
CA LYS A 46 3.71 -4.11 7.79
C LYS A 46 2.31 -3.56 8.00
N GLN A 47 2.01 -3.03 9.20
CA GLN A 47 0.73 -2.40 9.48
C GLN A 47 0.55 -1.13 8.64
N ALA A 48 1.57 -0.26 8.57
CA ALA A 48 1.51 0.94 7.75
C ALA A 48 1.28 0.61 6.26
N ILE A 49 2.00 -0.39 5.72
CA ILE A 49 1.77 -0.88 4.36
C ILE A 49 0.34 -1.41 4.19
N ALA A 50 -0.15 -2.21 5.13
CA ALA A 50 -1.51 -2.77 5.06
C ALA A 50 -2.60 -1.68 5.06
N ILE A 51 -2.41 -0.60 5.80
CA ILE A 51 -3.31 0.56 5.80
C ILE A 51 -3.30 1.22 4.42
N GLY A 52 -2.13 1.49 3.84
CA GLY A 52 -2.01 2.06 2.49
C GLY A 52 -2.67 1.19 1.43
N LEU A 53 -2.44 -0.12 1.45
CA LEU A 53 -3.09 -1.07 0.52
C LEU A 53 -4.62 -1.14 0.71
N SER A 54 -5.11 -1.00 1.95
CA SER A 54 -6.55 -0.94 2.23
C SER A 54 -7.17 0.34 1.67
N LYS A 55 -6.49 1.48 1.82
CA LYS A 55 -6.90 2.76 1.21
C LYS A 55 -6.96 2.65 -0.33
N ALA A 56 -5.94 2.05 -0.96
CA ALA A 56 -5.90 1.83 -2.40
C ALA A 56 -7.09 1.01 -2.90
N ARG A 57 -7.40 -0.12 -2.24
CA ARG A 57 -8.57 -0.95 -2.58
C ARG A 57 -9.88 -0.21 -2.45
N ARG A 58 -10.05 0.58 -1.40
CA ARG A 58 -11.24 1.42 -1.18
C ARG A 58 -11.37 2.54 -2.21
N ALA A 59 -10.24 3.04 -2.72
CA ALA A 59 -10.19 4.02 -3.81
C ALA A 59 -10.42 3.40 -5.20
N GLY A 60 -10.65 2.09 -5.28
CA GLY A 60 -10.98 1.39 -6.53
C GLY A 60 -9.79 0.80 -7.28
N VAL A 61 -8.59 0.80 -6.70
CA VAL A 61 -7.45 0.08 -7.30
C VAL A 61 -7.71 -1.43 -7.25
N ARG A 62 -7.67 -2.08 -8.41
CA ARG A 62 -7.94 -3.53 -8.56
C ARG A 62 -6.76 -4.38 -8.09
N LEU A 63 -6.45 -4.28 -6.81
CA LEU A 63 -5.36 -5.03 -6.20
C LEU A 63 -5.89 -6.39 -5.70
N PRO A 64 -5.36 -7.53 -6.21
CA PRO A 64 -5.80 -8.83 -5.76
C PRO A 64 -5.51 -9.03 -4.26
N PRO A 65 -6.29 -9.88 -3.55
CA PRO A 65 -5.97 -10.23 -2.18
C PRO A 65 -4.64 -11.00 -2.13
N PRO A 66 -3.92 -10.98 -1.01
CA PRO A 66 -2.68 -11.72 -0.87
C PRO A 66 -2.95 -13.23 -0.99
N LYS A 67 -2.10 -13.92 -1.77
CA LYS A 67 -2.21 -15.37 -1.96
C LYS A 67 -1.90 -16.17 -0.68
N GLY A 68 -1.01 -15.62 0.17
CA GLY A 68 -0.61 -16.22 1.44
C GLY A 68 -0.99 -15.36 2.65
N GLY A 69 -0.65 -15.84 3.84
CA GLY A 69 -0.88 -15.15 5.09
C GLY A 69 -2.19 -15.54 5.79
N LYS A 70 -2.49 -14.85 6.89
CA LYS A 70 -3.63 -15.15 7.75
C LYS A 70 -4.96 -14.97 7.00
N ALA A 71 -5.93 -15.85 7.26
CA ALA A 71 -7.28 -15.77 6.70
C ALA A 71 -7.95 -14.41 7.00
N SER A 72 -7.71 -13.84 8.19
CA SER A 72 -8.19 -12.51 8.57
C SER A 72 -7.69 -11.41 7.64
N THR A 73 -6.40 -11.46 7.24
CA THR A 73 -5.81 -10.50 6.30
C THR A 73 -6.45 -10.61 4.93
N ARG A 74 -6.69 -11.84 4.44
CA ARG A 74 -7.38 -12.06 3.15
C ARG A 74 -8.81 -11.54 3.18
N ARG A 75 -9.55 -11.81 4.28
CA ARG A 75 -10.92 -11.30 4.46
C ARG A 75 -10.96 -9.77 4.50
N SER A 76 -10.04 -9.13 5.22
CA SER A 76 -9.93 -7.66 5.27
C SER A 76 -9.64 -7.07 3.89
N ALA A 77 -8.74 -7.67 3.12
CA ALA A 77 -8.44 -7.23 1.77
C ALA A 77 -9.66 -7.35 0.84
N ALA A 78 -10.36 -8.47 0.88
CA ALA A 78 -11.59 -8.69 0.11
C ALA A 78 -12.70 -7.70 0.50
N SER A 79 -12.87 -7.44 1.81
CA SER A 79 -13.81 -6.44 2.32
C SER A 79 -13.50 -5.03 1.81
N ALA A 80 -12.22 -4.62 1.85
CA ALA A 80 -11.79 -3.32 1.34
C ALA A 80 -12.07 -3.17 -0.17
N SER A 81 -11.83 -4.24 -0.96
CA SER A 81 -12.12 -4.25 -2.40
C SER A 81 -13.63 -4.16 -2.68
N ARG A 82 -14.45 -4.86 -1.91
CA ARG A 82 -15.93 -4.75 -2.04
C ARG A 82 -16.41 -3.33 -1.70
N ALA A 83 -15.88 -2.73 -0.63
CA ALA A 83 -16.21 -1.36 -0.25
C ALA A 83 -15.82 -0.35 -1.34
N GLY A 84 -14.66 -0.54 -1.99
CA GLY A 84 -14.22 0.28 -3.12
C GLY A 84 -15.16 0.20 -4.32
N ARG A 85 -15.60 -1.01 -4.69
CA ARG A 85 -16.57 -1.19 -5.79
C ARG A 85 -17.92 -0.53 -5.52
N ARG A 86 -18.35 -0.51 -4.26
CA ARG A 86 -19.64 0.09 -3.84
C ARG A 86 -19.52 1.57 -3.49
N HIS A 87 -18.31 2.18 -3.60
CA HIS A 87 -18.02 3.53 -3.12
C HIS A 87 -18.48 3.78 -1.67
N ALA A 88 -18.46 2.71 -0.85
CA ALA A 88 -18.95 2.74 0.51
C ALA A 88 -18.06 3.58 1.42
N ARG A 89 -18.66 4.53 2.13
CA ARG A 89 -17.97 5.31 3.15
C ARG A 89 -17.70 4.48 4.40
N PRO A 90 -16.54 4.62 5.05
CA PRO A 90 -16.29 3.96 6.33
C PRO A 90 -17.27 4.47 7.41
N SER A 91 -17.69 3.57 8.31
CA SER A 91 -18.47 3.97 9.49
C SER A 91 -17.71 5.03 10.30
N PRO A 92 -18.35 6.16 10.66
CA PRO A 92 -17.70 7.21 11.47
C PRO A 92 -17.19 6.71 12.82
N ARG A 93 -17.94 5.83 13.47
CA ARG A 93 -17.55 5.20 14.75
C ARG A 93 -16.27 4.39 14.60
N ARG A 94 -16.20 3.52 13.58
CA ARG A 94 -15.02 2.71 13.30
C ARG A 94 -13.82 3.58 12.91
N SER A 95 -14.02 4.59 12.09
CA SER A 95 -12.97 5.53 11.67
C SER A 95 -12.37 6.27 12.87
N ARG A 96 -13.19 6.75 13.79
CA ARG A 96 -12.73 7.40 15.02
C ARG A 96 -11.94 6.44 15.91
N ALA A 97 -12.44 5.23 16.15
CA ALA A 97 -11.77 4.22 16.97
C ALA A 97 -10.39 3.83 16.39
N VAL A 98 -10.31 3.57 15.08
CA VAL A 98 -9.05 3.24 14.41
C VAL A 98 -8.07 4.41 14.48
N ARG A 99 -8.52 5.64 14.21
CA ARG A 99 -7.66 6.84 14.30
C ARG A 99 -7.13 7.06 15.72
N SER A 100 -7.97 6.91 16.73
CA SER A 100 -7.58 7.01 18.13
C SER A 100 -6.54 5.94 18.50
N ALA A 101 -6.71 4.71 18.06
CA ALA A 101 -5.73 3.64 18.27
C ALA A 101 -4.39 3.96 17.57
N LEU A 102 -4.42 4.39 16.31
CA LEU A 102 -3.19 4.71 15.55
C LEU A 102 -2.45 5.94 16.11
N LYS A 103 -3.14 6.92 16.67
CA LYS A 103 -2.50 8.08 17.32
C LYS A 103 -1.65 7.69 18.53
N ARG A 104 -1.93 6.56 19.18
CA ARG A 104 -1.15 6.03 20.30
C ARG A 104 0.06 5.20 19.87
N GLU A 105 0.17 4.87 18.60
CA GLU A 105 1.29 4.10 18.06
C GLU A 105 2.49 5.01 17.75
N GLY A 106 3.70 4.43 17.77
CA GLY A 106 4.93 5.16 17.47
C GLY A 106 5.14 5.39 15.96
N HIS A 107 6.09 6.27 15.64
CA HIS A 107 6.39 6.67 14.25
C HIS A 107 7.56 5.89 13.62
N ARG A 108 8.26 5.06 14.37
CA ARG A 108 9.44 4.30 13.92
C ARG A 108 9.16 3.37 12.73
N ALA A 109 7.90 2.96 12.57
CA ALA A 109 7.45 2.08 11.48
C ALA A 109 7.76 2.61 10.09
N ALA A 110 7.79 3.93 9.90
CA ALA A 110 8.09 4.60 8.64
C ALA A 110 9.55 5.10 8.51
N SER A 111 10.43 4.74 9.46
CA SER A 111 11.84 5.10 9.37
C SER A 111 12.53 4.39 8.19
N ARG A 112 13.58 5.01 7.63
CA ARG A 112 14.38 4.41 6.54
C ARG A 112 14.92 3.03 6.92
N LYS A 113 15.37 2.87 8.17
CA LYS A 113 15.88 1.59 8.71
C LYS A 113 14.78 0.52 8.74
N ALA A 114 13.58 0.86 9.20
CA ALA A 114 12.45 -0.08 9.26
C ALA A 114 11.98 -0.48 7.86
N LEU A 115 11.86 0.46 6.92
CA LEU A 115 11.51 0.21 5.53
C LEU A 115 12.55 -0.66 4.83
N SER A 116 13.84 -0.36 5.00
CA SER A 116 14.94 -1.17 4.44
C SER A 116 14.90 -2.61 4.98
N ARG A 117 14.71 -2.79 6.28
CA ARG A 117 14.55 -4.11 6.90
C ARG A 117 13.36 -4.87 6.32
N GLN A 118 12.20 -4.20 6.18
CA GLN A 118 10.99 -4.79 5.60
C GLN A 118 11.23 -5.23 4.16
N ALA A 119 11.86 -4.39 3.34
CA ALA A 119 12.17 -4.70 1.95
C ALA A 119 13.10 -5.91 1.83
N ARG A 120 14.18 -5.96 2.62
CA ARG A 120 15.12 -7.10 2.66
C ARG A 120 14.42 -8.39 3.09
N THR A 121 13.60 -8.35 4.14
CA THR A 121 12.87 -9.51 4.62
C THR A 121 11.88 -10.02 3.58
N ALA A 122 11.14 -9.12 2.92
CA ALA A 122 10.22 -9.47 1.84
C ALA A 122 10.97 -10.08 0.64
N ALA A 123 12.13 -9.52 0.26
CA ALA A 123 12.96 -10.05 -0.82
C ALA A 123 13.50 -11.45 -0.51
N LYS A 124 13.96 -11.69 0.71
CA LYS A 124 14.47 -13.02 1.13
C LYS A 124 13.42 -14.13 1.08
N ARG A 125 12.13 -13.78 1.26
CA ARG A 125 11.01 -14.75 1.17
C ARG A 125 10.65 -15.13 -0.27
N ARG A 126 11.18 -14.43 -1.25
CA ARG A 126 10.96 -14.70 -2.68
C ARG A 126 12.06 -15.64 -3.20
N SER A 127 11.71 -16.56 -4.10
CA SER A 127 12.70 -17.39 -4.79
C SER A 127 13.69 -16.54 -5.62
N ALA A 128 14.88 -17.07 -5.87
CA ALA A 128 15.88 -16.42 -6.72
C ALA A 128 15.30 -16.12 -8.12
N ALA A 129 14.59 -17.07 -8.72
CA ALA A 129 13.91 -16.89 -10.01
C ALA A 129 12.90 -15.73 -9.99
N SER A 130 12.08 -15.63 -8.91
CA SER A 130 11.12 -14.54 -8.76
C SER A 130 11.81 -13.17 -8.61
N ARG A 131 12.94 -13.11 -7.91
CA ARG A 131 13.73 -11.86 -7.79
C ARG A 131 14.34 -11.44 -9.12
N SER A 132 14.91 -12.38 -9.85
CA SER A 132 15.47 -12.16 -11.20
C SER A 132 14.40 -11.68 -12.18
N ALA A 133 13.24 -12.34 -12.21
CA ALA A 133 12.13 -11.93 -13.07
C ALA A 133 11.65 -10.50 -12.77
N ALA A 134 11.56 -10.13 -11.48
CA ALA A 134 11.19 -8.77 -11.06
C ALA A 134 12.25 -7.73 -11.50
N ALA A 135 13.55 -8.05 -11.38
CA ALA A 135 14.63 -7.19 -11.83
C ALA A 135 14.60 -6.96 -13.36
N LYS A 136 14.41 -8.03 -14.13
CA LYS A 136 14.25 -7.95 -15.61
C LYS A 136 13.03 -7.10 -15.99
N LYS A 137 11.90 -7.27 -15.31
CA LYS A 137 10.70 -6.46 -15.54
C LYS A 137 10.94 -4.99 -15.23
N ALA A 138 11.60 -4.68 -14.12
CA ALA A 138 11.95 -3.31 -13.75
C ALA A 138 12.90 -2.66 -14.75
N ALA A 139 13.89 -3.39 -15.28
CA ALA A 139 14.80 -2.91 -16.32
C ALA A 139 14.05 -2.56 -17.61
N ARG A 140 13.14 -3.44 -18.07
CA ARG A 140 12.30 -3.18 -19.25
C ARG A 140 11.41 -1.94 -19.05
N THR A 141 10.83 -1.75 -17.87
CA THR A 141 9.99 -0.57 -17.58
C THR A 141 10.81 0.71 -17.67
N ARG A 142 12.04 0.72 -17.12
CA ARG A 142 12.94 1.88 -17.21
C ARG A 142 13.35 2.19 -18.66
N GLN A 143 13.68 1.18 -19.44
CA GLN A 143 14.02 1.35 -20.86
C GLN A 143 12.87 1.98 -21.65
N ARG A 144 11.63 1.50 -21.45
CA ARG A 144 10.44 2.08 -22.10
C ARG A 144 10.18 3.53 -21.68
N GLY A 145 10.40 3.87 -20.40
CA GLY A 145 10.25 5.24 -19.91
C GLY A 145 11.33 6.21 -20.37
N ALA A 146 12.49 5.70 -20.79
CA ALA A 146 13.57 6.53 -21.32
C ALA A 146 13.37 6.88 -22.81
N HIS A 147 12.47 6.21 -23.51
CA HIS A 147 12.15 6.44 -24.93
C HIS A 147 10.79 7.11 -25.16
N ALA A 148 10.12 7.51 -24.07
CA ALA A 148 8.87 8.26 -24.09
C ALA A 148 9.11 9.73 -23.71
#